data_97b4f4c2cd03954bc2affbe10b16c9d9
#
_entry.id   97b4f4c2cd03954bc2affbe10b16c9d9
#
_cell.length_a   1.000
_cell.length_b   1.000
_cell.length_c   1.000
_cell.angle_alpha   90.00
_cell.angle_beta   90.00
_cell.angle_gamma   90.00
#
_symmetry.space_group_name_H-M   'P 1'
#
loop_
_entity.id
_entity.type
_entity.pdbx_description
1 polymer ?
#
loop_
_entity_poly.entity_id
_entity_poly.type
_entity_poly.pdbx_seq_one_letter_code
_entity_poly.pdbx_strand_id
1 'polypeptide(L)'
;MFDKLKFRINSLVILTFSLSFIIIGVISYSVIRTVIYDNFIDFSVKNINQKINNIKIYSKFIEETSKQVTANPDTIRVLKHQESTLNIVNVLDSVNQSHLGVLGVALFDTSGTTYLSNYTTAYPPLSKLLKNDVIAKLFASGQDSFWSVRTQDISGYYNNTRYPEEYGMITFVSKIFDDANNLSGYLFIDIDPQYAYSFFKSSERAFPNHTTSYIANSESGILPSNLNLPPTAELLNEINSSMNITNGYKISANKKFILTCNDFFNNNKIIVIVPLAGLYTKLNQMVLIMLSAIVALILLSIITALLLTNSISVPLTDLYKKMRNNSV
;
A
#
# COMPACT_ATOMS: atom_id res chain seq x y z
N MET A 1 -12.62 -65.47 -23.34
CA MET A 1 -12.49 -65.31 -21.87
C MET A 1 -11.30 -64.44 -21.52
N PHE A 2 -10.12 -64.66 -22.06
CA PHE A 2 -8.87 -63.92 -21.76
C PHE A 2 -8.93 -62.45 -22.18
N ASP A 3 -9.56 -62.07 -23.28
CA ASP A 3 -9.68 -60.67 -23.68
C ASP A 3 -10.52 -59.83 -22.69
N LYS A 4 -11.55 -60.46 -22.11
CA LYS A 4 -12.34 -59.86 -21.04
C LYS A 4 -11.50 -59.65 -19.76
N LEU A 5 -10.59 -60.56 -19.46
CA LEU A 5 -9.69 -60.47 -18.28
C LEU A 5 -8.65 -59.37 -18.47
N LYS A 6 -8.03 -59.29 -19.65
CA LYS A 6 -7.12 -58.19 -20.01
C LYS A 6 -7.75 -56.85 -19.90
N PHE A 7 -8.95 -56.69 -20.48
CA PHE A 7 -9.71 -55.44 -20.42
C PHE A 7 -10.03 -55.06 -18.97
N ARG A 8 -10.43 -55.99 -18.12
CA ARG A 8 -10.75 -55.75 -16.70
C ARG A 8 -9.50 -55.29 -15.94
N ILE A 9 -8.34 -55.93 -16.13
CA ILE A 9 -7.11 -55.56 -15.46
C ILE A 9 -6.65 -54.19 -15.87
N ASN A 10 -6.64 -53.87 -17.18
CA ASN A 10 -6.24 -52.57 -17.68
C ASN A 10 -7.18 -51.46 -17.17
N SER A 11 -8.49 -51.71 -17.25
CA SER A 11 -9.48 -50.77 -16.74
C SER A 11 -9.32 -50.49 -15.26
N LEU A 12 -9.03 -51.53 -14.45
CA LEU A 12 -8.81 -51.37 -13.02
C LEU A 12 -7.54 -50.58 -12.72
N VAL A 13 -6.43 -50.85 -13.42
CA VAL A 13 -5.16 -50.12 -13.29
C VAL A 13 -5.36 -48.65 -13.66
N ILE A 14 -5.95 -48.36 -14.84
CA ILE A 14 -6.17 -46.99 -15.29
C ILE A 14 -7.08 -46.25 -14.30
N LEU A 15 -8.16 -46.89 -13.84
CA LEU A 15 -9.10 -46.28 -12.91
C LEU A 15 -8.44 -45.94 -11.57
N THR A 16 -7.63 -46.87 -11.03
CA THR A 16 -6.93 -46.69 -9.75
C THR A 16 -5.93 -45.52 -9.82
N PHE A 17 -5.08 -45.48 -10.87
CA PHE A 17 -4.12 -44.41 -11.04
C PHE A 17 -4.81 -43.07 -11.32
N SER A 18 -5.83 -43.04 -12.18
CA SER A 18 -6.59 -41.80 -12.48
C SER A 18 -7.24 -41.25 -11.22
N LEU A 19 -7.88 -42.10 -10.39
CA LEU A 19 -8.49 -41.68 -9.14
C LEU A 19 -7.45 -41.12 -8.16
N SER A 20 -6.28 -41.79 -8.05
CA SER A 20 -5.18 -41.35 -7.19
C SER A 20 -4.66 -39.98 -7.63
N PHE A 21 -4.46 -39.74 -8.92
CA PHE A 21 -3.98 -38.44 -9.43
C PHE A 21 -5.00 -37.32 -9.22
N ILE A 22 -6.31 -37.60 -9.37
CA ILE A 22 -7.38 -36.66 -9.08
C ILE A 22 -7.38 -36.28 -7.60
N ILE A 23 -7.30 -37.27 -6.70
CA ILE A 23 -7.27 -37.02 -5.25
C ILE A 23 -6.05 -36.17 -4.85
N ILE A 24 -4.85 -36.56 -5.32
CA ILE A 24 -3.62 -35.80 -5.07
C ILE A 24 -3.75 -34.38 -5.63
N GLY A 25 -4.32 -34.21 -6.83
CA GLY A 25 -4.53 -32.92 -7.43
C GLY A 25 -5.45 -32.02 -6.61
N VAL A 26 -6.58 -32.55 -6.12
CA VAL A 26 -7.52 -31.79 -5.29
C VAL A 26 -6.89 -31.36 -3.97
N ILE A 27 -6.17 -32.28 -3.31
CA ILE A 27 -5.46 -31.97 -2.06
C ILE A 27 -4.36 -30.91 -2.30
N SER A 28 -3.52 -31.10 -3.33
CA SER A 28 -2.47 -30.15 -3.69
C SER A 28 -3.03 -28.77 -4.00
N TYR A 29 -4.14 -28.69 -4.76
CA TYR A 29 -4.82 -27.44 -5.05
C TYR A 29 -5.27 -26.71 -3.78
N SER A 30 -5.93 -27.43 -2.86
CA SER A 30 -6.42 -26.87 -1.61
C SER A 30 -5.27 -26.29 -0.77
N VAL A 31 -4.18 -27.05 -0.63
CA VAL A 31 -2.99 -26.62 0.14
C VAL A 31 -2.32 -25.40 -0.53
N ILE A 32 -2.05 -25.48 -1.83
CA ILE A 32 -1.40 -24.40 -2.59
C ILE A 32 -2.24 -23.12 -2.52
N ARG A 33 -3.55 -23.22 -2.72
CA ARG A 33 -4.47 -22.08 -2.65
C ARG A 33 -4.39 -21.38 -1.30
N THR A 34 -4.44 -22.14 -0.20
CA THR A 34 -4.37 -21.58 1.15
C THR A 34 -3.01 -20.93 1.41
N VAL A 35 -1.92 -21.63 1.11
CA VAL A 35 -0.56 -21.12 1.34
C VAL A 35 -0.29 -19.84 0.53
N ILE A 36 -0.70 -19.81 -0.74
CA ILE A 36 -0.48 -18.62 -1.59
C ILE A 36 -1.34 -17.46 -1.11
N TYR A 37 -2.60 -17.72 -0.74
CA TYR A 37 -3.50 -16.69 -0.24
C TYR A 37 -2.95 -16.06 1.04
N ASP A 38 -2.57 -16.87 2.02
CA ASP A 38 -2.05 -16.40 3.30
C ASP A 38 -0.71 -15.68 3.14
N ASN A 39 0.20 -16.23 2.33
CA ASN A 39 1.48 -15.59 2.03
C ASN A 39 1.29 -14.25 1.31
N PHE A 40 0.31 -14.13 0.40
CA PHE A 40 0.03 -12.88 -0.29
C PHE A 40 -0.47 -11.80 0.68
N ILE A 41 -1.38 -12.16 1.59
CA ILE A 41 -1.89 -11.24 2.62
C ILE A 41 -0.75 -10.79 3.51
N ASP A 42 0.01 -11.74 4.08
CA ASP A 42 1.12 -11.45 4.98
C ASP A 42 2.18 -10.56 4.33
N PHE A 43 2.58 -10.90 3.10
CA PHE A 43 3.52 -10.10 2.32
C PHE A 43 2.98 -8.69 2.05
N SER A 44 1.70 -8.57 1.66
CA SER A 44 1.06 -7.28 1.39
C SER A 44 1.04 -6.39 2.62
N VAL A 45 0.61 -6.93 3.75
CA VAL A 45 0.54 -6.20 5.03
C VAL A 45 1.93 -5.77 5.50
N LYS A 46 2.92 -6.68 5.47
CA LYS A 46 4.32 -6.36 5.83
C LYS A 46 4.91 -5.27 4.94
N ASN A 47 4.70 -5.36 3.63
CA ASN A 47 5.18 -4.36 2.68
C ASN A 47 4.56 -2.98 2.94
N ILE A 48 3.25 -2.93 3.20
CA ILE A 48 2.58 -1.67 3.52
C ILE A 48 3.10 -1.09 4.83
N ASN A 49 3.25 -1.90 5.87
CA ASN A 49 3.80 -1.45 7.16
C ASN A 49 5.23 -0.90 7.01
N GLN A 50 6.06 -1.51 6.17
CA GLN A 50 7.39 -0.98 5.85
C GLN A 50 7.30 0.41 5.18
N LYS A 51 6.38 0.59 4.23
CA LYS A 51 6.17 1.87 3.56
C LYS A 51 5.67 2.95 4.53
N ILE A 52 4.78 2.60 5.43
CA ILE A 52 4.30 3.49 6.50
C ILE A 52 5.46 3.89 7.42
N ASN A 53 6.33 2.96 7.76
CA ASN A 53 7.52 3.28 8.53
C ASN A 53 8.45 4.26 7.80
N ASN A 54 8.59 4.13 6.48
CA ASN A 54 9.36 5.08 5.68
C ASN A 54 8.76 6.50 5.74
N ILE A 55 7.43 6.62 5.69
CA ILE A 55 6.76 7.92 5.86
C ILE A 55 7.00 8.46 7.28
N LYS A 56 6.91 7.63 8.31
CA LYS A 56 7.19 8.04 9.70
C LYS A 56 8.65 8.51 9.87
N ILE A 57 9.60 7.89 9.19
CA ILE A 57 10.99 8.34 9.16
C ILE A 57 11.10 9.71 8.47
N TYR A 58 10.46 9.84 7.30
CA TYR A 58 10.42 11.11 6.59
C TYR A 58 9.83 12.23 7.44
N SER A 59 8.71 11.97 8.12
CA SER A 59 8.11 12.97 9.01
C SER A 59 9.02 13.39 10.16
N LYS A 60 9.76 12.45 10.76
CA LYS A 60 10.76 12.77 11.77
C LYS A 60 11.87 13.68 11.23
N PHE A 61 12.30 13.47 10.00
CA PHE A 61 13.27 14.39 9.37
C PHE A 61 12.72 15.82 9.24
N ILE A 62 11.45 15.97 8.86
CA ILE A 62 10.80 17.30 8.82
C ILE A 62 10.73 17.92 10.22
N GLU A 63 10.35 17.14 11.23
CA GLU A 63 10.30 17.62 12.62
C GLU A 63 11.67 18.06 13.12
N GLU A 64 12.72 17.28 12.87
CA GLU A 64 14.08 17.64 13.27
C GLU A 64 14.59 18.87 12.50
N THR A 65 14.28 18.98 11.21
CA THR A 65 14.62 20.18 10.43
C THR A 65 13.86 21.40 10.96
N SER A 66 12.60 21.27 11.31
CA SER A 66 11.84 22.34 11.97
C SER A 66 12.52 22.80 13.25
N LYS A 67 12.95 21.85 14.12
CA LYS A 67 13.70 22.19 15.35
C LYS A 67 14.99 22.95 15.05
N GLN A 68 15.72 22.55 14.02
CA GLN A 68 16.93 23.27 13.61
C GLN A 68 16.63 24.71 13.17
N VAL A 69 15.56 24.90 12.38
CA VAL A 69 15.13 26.25 11.97
C VAL A 69 14.67 27.07 13.16
N THR A 70 13.85 26.50 14.04
CA THR A 70 13.30 27.22 15.22
C THR A 70 14.38 27.57 16.25
N ALA A 71 15.44 26.76 16.37
CA ALA A 71 16.56 27.01 17.26
C ALA A 71 17.67 27.86 16.62
N ASN A 72 17.55 28.21 15.33
CA ASN A 72 18.57 29.01 14.65
C ASN A 72 18.59 30.45 15.20
N PRO A 73 19.78 30.98 15.61
CA PRO A 73 19.88 32.33 16.12
C PRO A 73 19.32 33.41 15.17
N ASP A 74 19.56 33.26 13.87
CA ASP A 74 19.05 34.19 12.86
C ASP A 74 17.53 34.20 12.80
N THR A 75 16.87 33.05 12.98
CA THR A 75 15.42 32.96 13.10
C THR A 75 14.90 33.78 14.28
N ILE A 76 15.51 33.61 15.45
CA ILE A 76 15.10 34.34 16.66
C ILE A 76 15.32 35.85 16.52
N ARG A 77 16.47 36.28 15.93
CA ARG A 77 16.81 37.71 15.73
C ARG A 77 15.84 38.38 14.75
N VAL A 78 15.48 37.67 13.65
CA VAL A 78 14.54 38.23 12.67
C VAL A 78 13.13 38.36 13.27
N LEU A 79 12.68 37.37 14.05
CA LEU A 79 11.39 37.44 14.73
C LEU A 79 11.33 38.55 15.80
N LYS A 80 12.48 38.94 16.36
CA LYS A 80 12.62 40.09 17.28
C LYS A 80 12.88 41.41 16.54
N HIS A 81 12.82 41.44 15.19
CA HIS A 81 13.10 42.62 14.35
C HIS A 81 14.50 43.22 14.58
N GLN A 82 15.48 42.36 14.91
CA GLN A 82 16.86 42.79 15.23
C GLN A 82 17.83 42.67 14.06
N GLU A 83 17.45 41.96 12.99
CA GLU A 83 18.31 41.71 11.83
C GLU A 83 17.59 41.82 10.48
N SER A 84 18.38 41.85 9.39
CA SER A 84 17.88 41.88 8.03
C SER A 84 17.27 40.52 7.62
N THR A 85 16.27 40.55 6.76
CA THR A 85 15.51 39.37 6.29
C THR A 85 16.33 38.42 5.42
N LEU A 86 17.51 38.80 4.92
CA LEU A 86 18.27 38.04 3.94
C LEU A 86 18.75 36.68 4.49
N ASN A 87 19.23 36.65 5.74
CA ASN A 87 19.75 35.42 6.35
C ASN A 87 18.64 34.39 6.56
N ILE A 88 17.45 34.84 6.99
CA ILE A 88 16.35 33.92 7.22
C ILE A 88 15.84 33.29 5.93
N VAL A 89 15.79 34.04 4.83
CA VAL A 89 15.42 33.47 3.52
C VAL A 89 16.34 32.34 3.13
N ASN A 90 17.65 32.47 3.33
CA ASN A 90 18.61 31.38 3.07
C ASN A 90 18.36 30.15 3.95
N VAL A 91 18.01 30.35 5.23
CA VAL A 91 17.64 29.24 6.14
C VAL A 91 16.38 28.54 5.64
N LEU A 92 15.34 29.28 5.24
CA LEU A 92 14.11 28.69 4.71
C LEU A 92 14.35 27.99 3.36
N ASP A 93 15.19 28.57 2.50
CA ASP A 93 15.56 27.95 1.22
C ASP A 93 16.29 26.62 1.41
N SER A 94 17.14 26.52 2.43
CA SER A 94 17.85 25.27 2.75
C SER A 94 16.89 24.14 3.10
N VAL A 95 15.76 24.43 3.74
CA VAL A 95 14.71 23.44 4.04
C VAL A 95 14.07 22.94 2.75
N ASN A 96 13.71 23.83 1.86
CA ASN A 96 13.13 23.47 0.56
C ASN A 96 14.07 22.60 -0.29
N GLN A 97 15.36 22.89 -0.26
CA GLN A 97 16.37 22.17 -1.06
C GLN A 97 16.76 20.82 -0.46
N SER A 98 16.71 20.69 0.86
CA SER A 98 17.16 19.46 1.55
C SER A 98 16.10 18.37 1.62
N HIS A 99 14.82 18.68 1.40
CA HIS A 99 13.75 17.71 1.53
C HIS A 99 12.90 17.59 0.27
N LEU A 100 12.88 16.40 -0.30
CA LEU A 100 11.99 16.08 -1.41
C LEU A 100 10.53 16.17 -0.95
N GLY A 101 9.68 16.76 -1.79
CA GLY A 101 8.25 16.90 -1.51
C GLY A 101 7.87 18.13 -0.68
N VAL A 102 8.84 18.93 -0.20
CA VAL A 102 8.51 20.24 0.39
C VAL A 102 8.06 21.18 -0.71
N LEU A 103 6.85 21.72 -0.58
CA LEU A 103 6.26 22.72 -1.50
C LEU A 103 6.76 24.11 -1.16
N GLY A 104 6.86 24.43 0.12
CA GLY A 104 7.35 25.69 0.59
C GLY A 104 7.41 25.79 2.10
N VAL A 105 8.09 26.82 2.55
CA VAL A 105 8.31 27.13 3.95
C VAL A 105 7.96 28.58 4.21
N ALA A 106 7.15 28.79 5.25
CA ALA A 106 6.75 30.14 5.69
C ALA A 106 7.01 30.30 7.17
N LEU A 107 7.61 31.43 7.54
CA LEU A 107 7.85 31.84 8.90
C LEU A 107 7.00 33.08 9.18
N PHE A 108 6.35 33.12 10.32
CA PHE A 108 5.55 34.25 10.77
C PHE A 108 6.00 34.73 12.14
N ASP A 109 6.08 36.02 12.32
CA ASP A 109 6.15 36.58 13.68
C ASP A 109 4.75 36.68 14.31
N THR A 110 4.68 37.04 15.57
CA THR A 110 3.43 37.20 16.31
C THR A 110 2.57 38.38 15.81
N SER A 111 3.16 39.34 15.10
CA SER A 111 2.46 40.47 14.48
C SER A 111 1.80 40.10 13.14
N GLY A 112 2.19 38.96 12.55
CA GLY A 112 1.72 38.46 11.26
C GLY A 112 2.62 38.82 10.09
N THR A 113 3.82 39.40 10.34
CA THR A 113 4.84 39.59 9.30
C THR A 113 5.27 38.23 8.79
N THR A 114 5.34 38.08 7.46
CA THR A 114 5.64 36.82 6.80
C THR A 114 7.01 36.83 6.16
N TYR A 115 7.79 35.79 6.42
CA TYR A 115 9.07 35.52 5.79
C TYR A 115 8.95 34.24 4.99
N LEU A 116 9.24 34.28 3.70
CA LEU A 116 9.05 33.17 2.78
C LEU A 116 10.40 32.71 2.20
N SER A 117 10.52 31.42 1.90
CA SER A 117 11.58 30.93 1.03
C SER A 117 11.42 31.48 -0.38
N ASN A 118 12.48 31.60 -1.16
CA ASN A 118 12.43 32.04 -2.56
C ASN A 118 11.59 31.08 -3.45
N TYR A 119 11.35 29.86 -3.00
CA TYR A 119 10.53 28.87 -3.69
C TYR A 119 9.04 29.04 -3.41
N THR A 120 8.69 29.82 -2.40
CA THR A 120 7.31 30.07 -1.97
C THR A 120 6.83 31.40 -2.55
N THR A 121 6.06 31.36 -3.63
CA THR A 121 5.66 32.56 -4.37
C THR A 121 4.45 33.29 -3.79
N ALA A 122 3.57 32.57 -3.11
CA ALA A 122 2.42 33.13 -2.42
C ALA A 122 2.05 32.30 -1.19
N TYR A 123 1.69 32.98 -0.12
CA TYR A 123 1.26 32.34 1.11
C TYR A 123 0.17 33.18 1.79
N PRO A 124 -0.87 32.55 2.35
CA PRO A 124 -1.93 33.27 3.05
C PRO A 124 -1.39 33.97 4.30
N PRO A 125 -2.00 35.09 4.70
CA PRO A 125 -1.61 35.77 5.93
C PRO A 125 -1.94 34.91 7.14
N LEU A 126 -1.15 35.07 8.21
CA LEU A 126 -1.31 34.31 9.47
C LEU A 126 -2.75 34.36 10.00
N SER A 127 -3.39 35.53 9.92
CA SER A 127 -4.78 35.73 10.37
C SER A 127 -5.80 34.83 9.65
N LYS A 128 -5.55 34.48 8.38
CA LYS A 128 -6.39 33.53 7.62
C LYS A 128 -6.09 32.09 8.05
N LEU A 129 -4.82 31.75 8.27
CA LEU A 129 -4.40 30.42 8.72
C LEU A 129 -4.98 30.07 10.08
N LEU A 130 -4.93 30.99 11.02
CA LEU A 130 -5.45 30.80 12.39
C LEU A 130 -6.99 30.72 12.46
N LYS A 131 -7.68 31.18 11.42
CA LYS A 131 -9.15 31.04 11.29
C LYS A 131 -9.56 29.68 10.70
N ASN A 132 -8.63 28.94 10.11
CA ASN A 132 -8.91 27.58 9.63
C ASN A 132 -9.23 26.69 10.82
N ASP A 133 -10.41 26.04 10.82
CA ASP A 133 -10.90 25.26 11.97
C ASP A 133 -9.94 24.17 12.41
N VAL A 134 -9.25 23.51 11.47
CA VAL A 134 -8.29 22.45 11.79
C VAL A 134 -7.07 23.03 12.51
N ILE A 135 -6.51 24.13 11.99
CA ILE A 135 -5.33 24.78 12.57
C ILE A 135 -5.71 25.42 13.91
N ALA A 136 -6.85 26.08 14.01
CA ALA A 136 -7.32 26.69 15.25
C ALA A 136 -7.50 25.66 16.37
N LYS A 137 -8.12 24.52 16.10
CA LYS A 137 -8.27 23.42 17.06
C LYS A 137 -6.94 22.87 17.53
N LEU A 138 -5.98 22.67 16.63
CA LEU A 138 -4.65 22.18 16.97
C LEU A 138 -3.88 23.20 17.83
N PHE A 139 -3.99 24.50 17.53
CA PHE A 139 -3.42 25.54 18.40
C PHE A 139 -4.06 25.55 19.79
N ALA A 140 -5.38 25.35 19.88
CA ALA A 140 -6.10 25.29 21.14
C ALA A 140 -5.70 24.04 21.98
N SER A 141 -5.16 22.98 21.36
CA SER A 141 -4.71 21.77 22.07
C SER A 141 -3.47 21.95 22.95
N GLY A 142 -2.84 23.11 22.91
CA GLY A 142 -1.63 23.41 23.68
C GLY A 142 -0.34 22.78 23.16
N GLN A 143 -0.37 22.11 22.02
CA GLN A 143 0.83 21.50 21.42
C GLN A 143 1.77 22.57 20.84
N ASP A 144 3.09 22.36 20.95
CA ASP A 144 4.10 23.27 20.39
C ASP A 144 4.36 23.01 18.92
N SER A 145 4.09 21.80 18.45
CA SER A 145 4.16 21.43 17.04
C SER A 145 3.12 20.39 16.69
N PHE A 146 2.68 20.37 15.45
CA PHE A 146 1.67 19.42 14.98
C PHE A 146 1.68 19.27 13.47
N TRP A 147 1.09 18.18 13.01
CA TRP A 147 0.81 17.90 11.61
C TRP A 147 -0.64 18.21 11.28
N SER A 148 -0.90 18.81 10.13
CA SER A 148 -2.23 19.07 9.60
C SER A 148 -2.35 18.52 8.19
N VAL A 149 -3.48 17.87 7.89
CA VAL A 149 -3.85 17.49 6.52
C VAL A 149 -5.02 18.37 6.13
N ARG A 150 -4.84 19.17 5.08
CA ARG A 150 -5.84 20.13 4.61
C ARG A 150 -6.35 19.70 3.24
N THR A 151 -7.67 19.56 3.12
CA THR A 151 -8.35 19.19 1.88
C THR A 151 -9.14 20.35 1.28
N GLN A 152 -9.27 21.46 2.03
CA GLN A 152 -10.05 22.65 1.67
C GLN A 152 -9.26 23.90 2.03
N ASP A 153 -9.67 25.05 1.47
CA ASP A 153 -9.11 26.37 1.74
C ASP A 153 -7.60 26.52 1.48
N ILE A 154 -7.08 25.77 0.52
CA ILE A 154 -5.70 25.90 0.06
C ILE A 154 -5.55 26.81 -1.15
N SER A 155 -6.65 27.41 -1.61
CA SER A 155 -6.64 28.43 -2.66
C SER A 155 -5.81 29.64 -2.23
N GLY A 156 -4.90 30.08 -3.10
CA GLY A 156 -3.98 31.18 -2.82
C GLY A 156 -2.67 30.80 -2.14
N TYR A 157 -2.47 29.50 -1.86
CA TYR A 157 -1.15 28.98 -1.60
C TYR A 157 -0.47 28.67 -2.93
N TYR A 158 0.77 29.10 -3.10
CA TYR A 158 1.54 28.76 -4.29
C TYR A 158 0.84 29.16 -5.61
N ASN A 159 1.11 30.31 -6.15
CA ASN A 159 0.66 30.74 -7.49
C ASN A 159 1.18 29.80 -8.61
N ASN A 160 1.38 28.54 -8.30
CA ASN A 160 1.96 27.59 -9.21
C ASN A 160 0.86 26.74 -9.84
N THR A 161 0.65 26.89 -11.14
CA THR A 161 -0.24 26.06 -11.96
C THR A 161 0.09 24.56 -11.95
N ARG A 162 1.22 24.17 -11.36
CA ARG A 162 1.65 22.76 -11.23
C ARG A 162 1.06 22.04 -10.03
N TYR A 163 0.46 22.77 -9.06
CA TYR A 163 -0.12 22.18 -7.87
C TYR A 163 -1.62 22.47 -7.81
N PRO A 164 -2.48 21.53 -8.28
CA PRO A 164 -3.91 21.67 -8.20
C PRO A 164 -4.40 21.67 -6.73
N GLU A 165 -5.27 22.57 -6.38
CA GLU A 165 -5.91 22.66 -5.05
C GLU A 165 -6.58 21.34 -4.61
N GLU A 166 -7.00 20.54 -5.57
CA GLU A 166 -7.65 19.23 -5.37
C GLU A 166 -6.76 18.18 -4.68
N TYR A 167 -5.42 18.33 -4.73
CA TYR A 167 -4.51 17.40 -4.07
C TYR A 167 -4.45 17.57 -2.55
N GLY A 168 -4.98 18.67 -2.03
CA GLY A 168 -4.83 18.99 -0.62
C GLY A 168 -3.39 19.34 -0.24
N MET A 169 -3.11 19.44 1.04
CA MET A 169 -1.79 19.79 1.54
C MET A 169 -1.53 19.14 2.90
N ILE A 170 -0.32 18.65 3.12
CA ILE A 170 0.17 18.20 4.43
C ILE A 170 1.04 19.32 4.96
N THR A 171 0.76 19.83 6.15
CA THR A 171 1.52 20.92 6.75
C THR A 171 2.04 20.49 8.11
N PHE A 172 3.32 20.69 8.34
CA PHE A 172 3.89 20.68 9.68
C PHE A 172 3.96 22.11 10.20
N VAL A 173 3.43 22.34 11.40
CA VAL A 173 3.44 23.64 12.05
C VAL A 173 4.18 23.54 13.35
N SER A 174 5.05 24.50 13.64
CA SER A 174 5.78 24.60 14.90
C SER A 174 5.70 26.02 15.45
N LYS A 175 5.43 26.15 16.74
CA LYS A 175 5.59 27.40 17.48
C LYS A 175 7.06 27.64 17.73
N ILE A 176 7.44 28.91 17.75
CA ILE A 176 8.80 29.35 18.05
C ILE A 176 8.76 30.17 19.33
N PHE A 177 9.59 29.78 20.28
CA PHE A 177 9.71 30.48 21.55
C PHE A 177 11.08 31.15 21.65
N ASP A 178 11.14 32.26 22.36
CA ASP A 178 12.39 32.93 22.68
C ASP A 178 13.06 32.29 23.92
N ASP A 179 14.25 32.78 24.27
CA ASP A 179 15.03 32.30 25.42
C ASP A 179 14.28 32.46 26.75
N ALA A 180 13.30 33.36 26.82
CA ALA A 180 12.42 33.59 27.97
C ALA A 180 11.14 32.74 27.93
N ASN A 181 11.03 31.82 26.97
CA ASN A 181 9.87 30.98 26.71
C ASN A 181 8.60 31.75 26.31
N ASN A 182 8.75 32.94 25.72
CA ASN A 182 7.65 33.68 25.14
C ASN A 182 7.48 33.28 23.68
N LEU A 183 6.23 33.15 23.21
CA LEU A 183 5.91 32.87 21.82
C LEU A 183 6.41 34.03 20.94
N SER A 184 7.31 33.74 20.01
CA SER A 184 7.92 34.70 19.08
C SER A 184 7.39 34.56 17.66
N GLY A 185 6.91 33.37 17.27
CA GLY A 185 6.42 33.16 15.91
C GLY A 185 5.98 31.74 15.64
N TYR A 186 5.79 31.47 14.35
CA TYR A 186 5.32 30.18 13.82
C TYR A 186 6.07 29.80 12.55
N LEU A 187 6.44 28.55 12.43
CA LEU A 187 7.01 27.96 11.23
C LEU A 187 6.01 27.00 10.60
N PHE A 188 5.77 27.16 9.31
CA PHE A 188 4.96 26.27 8.48
C PHE A 188 5.84 25.62 7.43
N ILE A 189 5.79 24.30 7.33
CA ILE A 189 6.44 23.51 6.29
C ILE A 189 5.35 22.74 5.56
N ASP A 190 5.12 23.07 4.31
CA ASP A 190 4.10 22.45 3.48
C ASP A 190 4.69 21.37 2.58
N ILE A 191 4.02 20.22 2.55
CA ILE A 191 4.45 19.02 1.86
C ILE A 191 3.37 18.60 0.86
N ASP A 192 3.84 18.20 -0.32
CA ASP A 192 3.01 17.62 -1.35
C ASP A 192 2.49 16.23 -0.91
N PRO A 193 1.18 16.04 -0.76
CA PRO A 193 0.62 14.73 -0.48
C PRO A 193 1.01 13.66 -1.52
N GLN A 194 1.23 14.05 -2.77
CA GLN A 194 1.68 13.12 -3.82
C GLN A 194 3.06 12.54 -3.51
N TYR A 195 3.92 13.31 -2.82
CA TYR A 195 5.19 12.77 -2.33
C TYR A 195 4.96 11.71 -1.24
N ALA A 196 4.08 11.96 -0.27
CA ALA A 196 3.71 10.96 0.73
C ALA A 196 3.12 9.69 0.07
N TYR A 197 2.26 9.85 -0.92
CA TYR A 197 1.72 8.72 -1.69
C TYR A 197 2.76 7.99 -2.52
N SER A 198 3.85 8.66 -2.92
CA SER A 198 4.92 8.02 -3.70
C SER A 198 5.55 6.83 -2.98
N PHE A 199 5.55 6.83 -1.65
CA PHE A 199 5.99 5.68 -0.84
C PHE A 199 5.14 4.43 -1.07
N PHE A 200 3.87 4.60 -1.47
CA PHE A 200 2.95 3.48 -1.75
C PHE A 200 2.92 3.08 -3.21
N LYS A 201 3.50 3.86 -4.12
CA LYS A 201 3.65 3.43 -5.50
C LYS A 201 4.47 2.15 -5.51
N SER A 202 3.82 1.04 -5.81
CA SER A 202 4.48 -0.26 -5.91
C SER A 202 5.33 -0.30 -7.17
N SER A 203 6.50 -0.93 -7.09
CA SER A 203 7.12 -1.46 -8.30
C SER A 203 6.09 -2.42 -8.94
N GLU A 204 5.75 -2.22 -10.20
CA GLU A 204 4.74 -2.98 -10.95
C GLU A 204 4.92 -4.52 -10.88
N ARG A 205 6.13 -4.97 -10.51
CA ARG A 205 6.47 -6.39 -10.36
C ARG A 205 5.89 -7.04 -9.10
N ALA A 206 5.72 -6.30 -8.00
CA ALA A 206 5.25 -6.86 -6.73
C ALA A 206 3.72 -6.90 -6.65
N PHE A 207 3.05 -5.91 -7.20
CA PHE A 207 1.59 -5.78 -7.20
C PHE A 207 1.14 -5.35 -8.60
N PRO A 208 0.82 -6.29 -9.50
CA PRO A 208 0.46 -5.98 -10.89
C PRO A 208 -0.83 -5.18 -11.05
N ASN A 209 -1.62 -5.03 -9.99
CA ASN A 209 -2.84 -4.22 -9.98
C ASN A 209 -2.66 -3.05 -9.01
N HIS A 210 -2.90 -1.86 -9.51
CA HIS A 210 -2.69 -0.57 -8.86
C HIS A 210 -3.15 -0.53 -7.40
N THR A 211 -2.18 -0.48 -6.49
CA THR A 211 -2.45 -0.16 -5.08
C THR A 211 -2.92 1.29 -5.00
N THR A 212 -4.04 1.54 -4.35
CA THR A 212 -4.57 2.89 -4.14
C THR A 212 -4.42 3.25 -2.68
N SER A 213 -4.02 4.48 -2.39
CA SER A 213 -3.87 4.98 -1.03
C SER A 213 -4.71 6.23 -0.80
N TYR A 214 -5.17 6.40 0.42
CA TYR A 214 -6.00 7.52 0.86
C TYR A 214 -5.49 8.01 2.21
N ILE A 215 -5.44 9.32 2.38
CA ILE A 215 -5.33 9.92 3.70
C ILE A 215 -6.75 10.33 4.09
N ALA A 216 -7.22 9.83 5.20
CA ALA A 216 -8.58 10.03 5.67
C ALA A 216 -8.58 10.64 7.07
N ASN A 217 -9.49 11.58 7.28
CA ASN A 217 -9.78 12.19 8.56
C ASN A 217 -11.29 12.30 8.73
N SER A 218 -11.80 12.05 9.92
CA SER A 218 -13.23 12.19 10.23
C SER A 218 -13.76 13.62 10.04
N GLU A 219 -12.90 14.64 10.16
CA GLU A 219 -13.29 16.06 10.08
C GLU A 219 -12.97 16.67 8.72
N SER A 220 -11.82 16.37 8.14
CA SER A 220 -11.34 17.00 6.90
C SER A 220 -11.63 16.20 5.63
N GLY A 221 -12.22 15.01 5.75
CA GLY A 221 -12.59 14.17 4.62
C GLY A 221 -11.48 13.23 4.13
N ILE A 222 -11.57 12.82 2.88
CA ILE A 222 -10.67 11.84 2.27
C ILE A 222 -9.86 12.50 1.15
N LEU A 223 -8.55 12.38 1.24
CA LEU A 223 -7.60 12.84 0.25
C LEU A 223 -7.10 11.63 -0.57
N PRO A 224 -7.49 11.51 -1.86
CA PRO A 224 -7.09 10.38 -2.69
C PRO A 224 -5.67 10.54 -3.26
N SER A 225 -4.96 9.44 -3.44
CA SER A 225 -3.66 9.44 -4.13
C SER A 225 -3.76 9.66 -5.64
N ASN A 226 -4.93 9.44 -6.21
CA ASN A 226 -5.21 9.65 -7.63
C ASN A 226 -6.60 10.28 -7.81
N LEU A 227 -6.63 11.54 -8.23
CA LEU A 227 -7.86 12.29 -8.45
C LEU A 227 -8.69 11.76 -9.63
N ASN A 228 -8.05 11.12 -10.60
CA ASN A 228 -8.75 10.51 -11.74
C ASN A 228 -9.50 9.22 -11.37
N LEU A 229 -9.26 8.70 -10.17
CA LEU A 229 -9.90 7.50 -9.65
C LEU A 229 -10.50 7.79 -8.26
N PRO A 230 -11.57 8.60 -8.18
CA PRO A 230 -12.23 8.84 -6.92
C PRO A 230 -12.77 7.52 -6.35
N PRO A 231 -12.83 7.39 -5.02
CA PRO A 231 -13.35 6.18 -4.40
C PRO A 231 -14.83 6.00 -4.79
N THR A 232 -15.19 4.77 -5.18
CA THR A 232 -16.59 4.41 -5.42
C THR A 232 -17.39 4.47 -4.11
N ALA A 233 -18.72 4.57 -4.20
CA ALA A 233 -19.59 4.58 -3.00
C ALA A 233 -19.37 3.33 -2.12
N GLU A 234 -19.18 2.14 -2.74
CA GLU A 234 -18.86 0.89 -2.04
C GLU A 234 -17.53 1.02 -1.28
N LEU A 235 -16.51 1.60 -1.93
CA LEU A 235 -15.20 1.79 -1.33
C LEU A 235 -15.22 2.83 -0.20
N LEU A 236 -15.98 3.90 -0.34
CA LEU A 236 -16.18 4.90 0.71
C LEU A 236 -16.78 4.27 1.99
N ASN A 237 -17.78 3.41 1.84
CA ASN A 237 -18.37 2.70 2.97
C ASN A 237 -17.36 1.78 3.66
N GLU A 238 -16.53 1.08 2.91
CA GLU A 238 -15.47 0.22 3.46
C GLU A 238 -14.38 1.06 4.14
N ILE A 239 -13.95 2.18 3.56
CA ILE A 239 -13.01 3.12 4.15
C ILE A 239 -13.56 3.64 5.48
N ASN A 240 -14.80 4.15 5.50
CA ASN A 240 -15.44 4.68 6.72
C ASN A 240 -15.55 3.61 7.80
N SER A 241 -15.94 2.38 7.44
CA SER A 241 -15.99 1.27 8.40
C SER A 241 -14.62 0.87 8.95
N SER A 242 -13.55 1.18 8.22
CA SER A 242 -12.17 0.87 8.59
C SER A 242 -11.51 1.95 9.45
N MET A 243 -12.12 3.14 9.55
CA MET A 243 -11.60 4.25 10.38
C MET A 243 -11.45 3.88 11.86
N ASN A 244 -12.23 2.93 12.35
CA ASN A 244 -12.14 2.44 13.73
C ASN A 244 -11.03 1.40 13.95
N ILE A 245 -10.38 0.93 12.87
CA ILE A 245 -9.27 -0.03 12.97
C ILE A 245 -8.00 0.76 13.29
N THR A 246 -7.28 0.32 14.32
CA THR A 246 -6.00 0.91 14.70
C THR A 246 -4.87 -0.03 14.29
N ASN A 247 -4.02 0.41 13.35
CA ASN A 247 -2.81 -0.31 12.89
C ASN A 247 -3.07 -1.77 12.49
N GLY A 248 -4.11 -1.99 11.69
CA GLY A 248 -4.54 -3.31 11.28
C GLY A 248 -4.89 -3.42 9.80
N TYR A 249 -5.39 -4.58 9.42
CA TYR A 249 -5.95 -4.81 8.09
C TYR A 249 -7.32 -5.48 8.16
N LYS A 250 -8.10 -5.30 7.10
CA LYS A 250 -9.40 -5.93 6.89
C LYS A 250 -9.46 -6.43 5.45
N ILE A 251 -10.04 -7.61 5.26
CA ILE A 251 -10.40 -8.08 3.93
C ILE A 251 -11.82 -7.60 3.65
N SER A 252 -12.06 -7.01 2.48
CA SER A 252 -13.41 -6.55 2.09
C SER A 252 -14.42 -7.70 2.11
N ALA A 253 -15.68 -7.39 2.39
CA ALA A 253 -16.76 -8.40 2.50
C ALA A 253 -16.87 -9.26 1.23
N ASN A 254 -16.66 -8.67 0.05
CA ASN A 254 -16.67 -9.36 -1.24
C ASN A 254 -15.33 -10.03 -1.60
N LYS A 255 -14.32 -9.98 -0.73
CA LYS A 255 -12.96 -10.51 -0.95
C LYS A 255 -12.26 -9.96 -2.21
N LYS A 256 -12.58 -8.73 -2.63
CA LYS A 256 -11.95 -8.09 -3.79
C LYS A 256 -10.65 -7.39 -3.46
N PHE A 257 -10.47 -6.94 -2.22
CA PHE A 257 -9.29 -6.19 -1.80
C PHE A 257 -8.99 -6.34 -0.30
N ILE A 258 -7.75 -6.05 0.05
CA ILE A 258 -7.27 -5.88 1.42
C ILE A 258 -7.23 -4.37 1.69
N LEU A 259 -7.82 -3.94 2.80
CA LEU A 259 -7.65 -2.60 3.34
C LEU A 259 -6.69 -2.68 4.52
N THR A 260 -5.65 -1.87 4.51
CA THR A 260 -4.83 -1.61 5.69
C THR A 260 -5.17 -0.22 6.20
N CYS A 261 -5.36 -0.09 7.48
CA CYS A 261 -5.62 1.18 8.14
C CYS A 261 -4.55 1.43 9.20
N ASN A 262 -3.83 2.51 9.08
CA ASN A 262 -2.73 2.85 9.98
C ASN A 262 -2.84 4.30 10.40
N ASP A 263 -2.52 4.55 11.66
CA ASP A 263 -2.48 5.90 12.20
C ASP A 263 -1.42 6.73 11.48
N PHE A 264 -1.84 7.89 11.06
CA PHE A 264 -1.07 8.93 10.44
C PHE A 264 -1.23 10.19 11.28
N PHE A 265 -0.47 11.20 11.12
CA PHE A 265 -0.45 12.40 11.97
C PHE A 265 -1.81 12.85 12.52
N ASN A 266 -1.89 13.17 13.81
CA ASN A 266 -3.01 13.87 14.47
C ASN A 266 -4.40 13.37 14.06
N ASN A 267 -4.77 12.16 14.44
CA ASN A 267 -6.06 11.52 14.10
C ASN A 267 -6.34 11.30 12.61
N ASN A 268 -5.39 11.60 11.71
CA ASN A 268 -5.48 11.16 10.33
C ASN A 268 -5.12 9.68 10.23
N LYS A 269 -5.61 9.02 9.20
CA LYS A 269 -5.28 7.63 8.89
C LYS A 269 -4.82 7.50 7.46
N ILE A 270 -3.80 6.69 7.24
CA ILE A 270 -3.46 6.21 5.90
C ILE A 270 -4.16 4.89 5.69
N ILE A 271 -4.98 4.84 4.65
CA ILE A 271 -5.70 3.65 4.21
C ILE A 271 -5.11 3.23 2.87
N VAL A 272 -4.58 2.01 2.82
CA VAL A 272 -4.02 1.45 1.59
C VAL A 272 -4.84 0.26 1.16
N ILE A 273 -5.23 0.24 -0.12
CA ILE A 273 -6.09 -0.76 -0.72
C ILE A 273 -5.29 -1.57 -1.72
N VAL A 274 -5.21 -2.87 -1.48
CA VAL A 274 -4.53 -3.83 -2.35
C VAL A 274 -5.57 -4.71 -3.03
N PRO A 275 -5.74 -4.61 -4.36
CA PRO A 275 -6.67 -5.47 -5.08
C PRO A 275 -6.21 -6.94 -5.08
N LEU A 276 -7.15 -7.85 -4.80
CA LEU A 276 -6.90 -9.30 -4.83
C LEU A 276 -7.02 -9.90 -6.25
N ALA A 277 -7.44 -9.12 -7.24
CA ALA A 277 -7.63 -9.59 -8.62
C ALA A 277 -6.36 -10.24 -9.20
N GLY A 278 -5.18 -9.66 -8.97
CA GLY A 278 -3.91 -10.23 -9.41
C GLY A 278 -3.57 -11.58 -8.77
N LEU A 279 -3.94 -11.76 -7.50
CA LEU A 279 -3.82 -13.03 -6.80
C LEU A 279 -4.71 -14.10 -7.46
N TYR A 280 -5.98 -13.78 -7.69
CA TYR A 280 -6.91 -14.72 -8.32
C TYR A 280 -6.49 -15.10 -9.75
N THR A 281 -5.94 -14.16 -10.52
CA THR A 281 -5.38 -14.46 -11.85
C THR A 281 -4.24 -15.48 -11.76
N LYS A 282 -3.30 -15.29 -10.84
CA LYS A 282 -2.21 -16.24 -10.61
C LYS A 282 -2.69 -17.60 -10.12
N LEU A 283 -3.65 -17.62 -9.20
CA LEU A 283 -4.26 -18.87 -8.74
C LEU A 283 -4.94 -19.63 -9.89
N ASN A 284 -5.69 -18.94 -10.76
CA ASN A 284 -6.32 -19.57 -11.93
C ASN A 284 -5.29 -20.13 -12.92
N GLN A 285 -4.16 -19.43 -13.15
CA GLN A 285 -3.08 -19.95 -13.97
C GLN A 285 -2.48 -21.24 -13.37
N MET A 286 -2.27 -21.29 -12.06
CA MET A 286 -1.79 -22.49 -11.38
C MET A 286 -2.78 -23.66 -11.48
N VAL A 287 -4.08 -23.41 -11.37
CA VAL A 287 -5.12 -24.42 -11.60
C VAL A 287 -5.00 -25.01 -13.00
N LEU A 288 -4.82 -24.17 -14.01
CA LEU A 288 -4.69 -24.61 -15.39
C LEU A 288 -3.44 -25.47 -15.61
N ILE A 289 -2.30 -25.08 -15.04
CA ILE A 289 -1.05 -25.88 -15.06
C ILE A 289 -1.26 -27.22 -14.37
N MET A 290 -1.90 -27.22 -13.20
CA MET A 290 -2.16 -28.45 -12.45
C MET A 290 -3.11 -29.40 -13.18
N LEU A 291 -4.18 -28.88 -13.79
CA LEU A 291 -5.08 -29.68 -14.61
C LEU A 291 -4.37 -30.30 -15.80
N SER A 292 -3.50 -29.54 -16.49
CA SER A 292 -2.69 -30.05 -17.60
C SER A 292 -1.75 -31.16 -17.15
N ALA A 293 -1.14 -31.04 -15.98
CA ALA A 293 -0.28 -32.07 -15.41
C ALA A 293 -1.08 -33.36 -15.05
N ILE A 294 -2.27 -33.23 -14.48
CA ILE A 294 -3.14 -34.38 -14.18
C ILE A 294 -3.52 -35.11 -15.48
N VAL A 295 -3.92 -34.38 -16.53
CA VAL A 295 -4.23 -34.97 -17.84
C VAL A 295 -3.02 -35.69 -18.41
N ALA A 296 -1.83 -35.13 -18.35
CA ALA A 296 -0.61 -35.78 -18.80
C ALA A 296 -0.30 -37.07 -18.02
N LEU A 297 -0.49 -37.08 -16.70
CA LEU A 297 -0.30 -38.26 -15.86
C LEU A 297 -1.34 -39.36 -16.16
N ILE A 298 -2.60 -38.98 -16.46
CA ILE A 298 -3.63 -39.95 -16.88
C ILE A 298 -3.21 -40.59 -18.23
N LEU A 299 -2.77 -39.79 -19.20
CA LEU A 299 -2.28 -40.32 -20.47
C LEU A 299 -1.10 -41.24 -20.29
N LEU A 300 -0.14 -40.89 -19.43
CA LEU A 300 1.00 -41.75 -19.09
C LEU A 300 0.52 -43.06 -18.44
N SER A 301 -0.48 -43.03 -17.57
CA SER A 301 -1.04 -44.26 -16.96
C SER A 301 -1.68 -45.18 -17.99
N ILE A 302 -2.32 -44.66 -19.03
CA ILE A 302 -2.88 -45.45 -20.13
C ILE A 302 -1.76 -46.11 -20.91
N ILE A 303 -0.70 -45.37 -21.25
CA ILE A 303 0.45 -45.91 -21.97
C ILE A 303 1.11 -47.05 -21.15
N THR A 304 1.35 -46.83 -19.85
CA THR A 304 1.96 -47.85 -18.97
C THR A 304 1.08 -49.09 -18.83
N ALA A 305 -0.25 -48.94 -18.74
CA ALA A 305 -1.20 -50.04 -18.69
C ALA A 305 -1.14 -50.89 -19.98
N LEU A 306 -1.06 -50.24 -21.16
CA LEU A 306 -0.91 -50.94 -22.44
C LEU A 306 0.43 -51.69 -22.56
N LEU A 307 1.54 -51.07 -22.12
CA LEU A 307 2.85 -51.70 -22.11
C LEU A 307 2.90 -52.93 -21.20
N LEU A 308 2.36 -52.82 -19.96
CA LEU A 308 2.27 -53.95 -19.04
C LEU A 308 1.43 -55.08 -19.61
N THR A 309 0.33 -54.78 -20.26
CA THR A 309 -0.51 -55.78 -20.92
C THR A 309 0.26 -56.53 -22.00
N ASN A 310 0.96 -55.83 -22.86
CA ASN A 310 1.69 -56.42 -23.96
C ASN A 310 2.93 -57.21 -23.49
N SER A 311 3.61 -56.73 -22.44
CA SER A 311 4.84 -57.34 -21.93
C SER A 311 4.62 -58.52 -21.00
N ILE A 312 3.52 -58.56 -20.25
CA ILE A 312 3.27 -59.57 -19.23
C ILE A 312 2.07 -60.47 -19.57
N SER A 313 0.92 -59.86 -19.84
CA SER A 313 -0.34 -60.61 -19.97
C SER A 313 -0.42 -61.40 -21.30
N VAL A 314 0.20 -60.92 -22.38
CA VAL A 314 0.20 -61.63 -23.67
C VAL A 314 1.09 -62.89 -23.61
N PRO A 315 2.37 -62.82 -23.18
CA PRO A 315 3.20 -64.01 -23.08
C PRO A 315 2.64 -65.08 -22.12
N LEU A 316 2.10 -64.67 -20.95
CA LEU A 316 1.47 -65.60 -20.00
C LEU A 316 0.26 -66.33 -20.60
N THR A 317 -0.54 -65.61 -21.39
CA THR A 317 -1.68 -66.21 -22.06
C THR A 317 -1.25 -67.23 -23.13
N ASP A 318 -0.20 -66.94 -23.87
CA ASP A 318 0.31 -67.84 -24.87
C ASP A 318 0.98 -69.08 -24.27
N LEU A 319 1.71 -68.94 -23.15
CA LEU A 319 2.22 -70.06 -22.38
C LEU A 319 1.08 -70.96 -21.88
N TYR A 320 0.06 -70.38 -21.31
CA TYR A 320 -1.12 -71.12 -20.83
C TYR A 320 -1.84 -71.85 -21.97
N LYS A 321 -2.02 -71.25 -23.13
CA LYS A 321 -2.58 -71.87 -24.31
C LYS A 321 -1.75 -73.07 -24.81
N LYS A 322 -0.38 -72.91 -24.82
CA LYS A 322 0.53 -73.99 -25.20
C LYS A 322 0.49 -75.17 -24.22
N MET A 323 0.47 -74.87 -22.92
CA MET A 323 0.36 -75.92 -21.91
C MET A 323 -0.99 -76.69 -22.02
N ARG A 324 -2.10 -76.01 -22.23
CA ARG A 324 -3.36 -76.67 -22.40
C ARG A 324 -3.51 -77.49 -23.67
N ASN A 325 -2.87 -77.10 -24.76
CA ASN A 325 -2.88 -77.84 -26.00
C ASN A 325 -1.91 -79.03 -25.99
N ASN A 326 -0.89 -79.09 -25.06
CA ASN A 326 0.00 -80.24 -24.89
C ASN A 326 -0.45 -81.24 -23.83
N SER A 327 -1.57 -80.95 -23.12
CA SER A 327 -2.17 -81.81 -22.09
C SER A 327 -3.39 -82.57 -22.59
N VAL A 328 -3.60 -82.65 -23.89
CA VAL A 328 -4.54 -83.50 -24.64
C VAL A 328 -3.74 -84.35 -25.56
#